data_f038d3baaf0a2b1234c6e9bcbc161aa4
#
_entry.id   f038d3baaf0a2b1234c6e9bcbc161aa4
#
_cell.length_a   1.000
_cell.length_b   1.000
_cell.length_c   1.000
_cell.angle_alpha   90.00
_cell.angle_beta   90.00
_cell.angle_gamma   90.00
#
_symmetry.space_group_name_H-M   'P 1'
#
loop_
_entity.id
_entity.type
_entity.pdbx_description
1 polymer ?
#
loop_
_entity_poly.entity_id
_entity_poly.type
_entity_poly.pdbx_seq_one_letter_code
_entity_poly.pdbx_strand_id
1 'polypeptide(L)' 'MRARAKLQWERISYDELEQTRGNFEDLADIIQQRYGLDREDAMAQVEDFFSRY' A
#
# COMPACT_ATOMS: atom_id res chain seq x y z
N MET A 1 7.64 9.65 -0.25
CA MET A 1 6.85 8.47 -0.58
C MET A 1 5.62 8.27 0.28
N ARG A 2 5.72 8.40 1.61
CA ARG A 2 4.57 8.25 2.50
C ARG A 2 3.38 9.14 2.14
N ALA A 3 3.64 10.40 1.84
CA ALA A 3 2.56 11.34 1.52
C ALA A 3 1.77 10.89 0.28
N ARG A 4 2.46 10.39 -0.72
CA ARG A 4 1.80 9.91 -1.94
C ARG A 4 1.03 8.63 -1.69
N ALA A 5 1.59 7.73 -0.88
CA ALA A 5 0.89 6.50 -0.50
C ALA A 5 -0.36 6.82 0.31
N LYS A 6 -0.31 7.83 1.17
CA LYS A 6 -1.47 8.25 1.95
C LYS A 6 -2.58 8.80 1.06
N LEU A 7 -2.23 9.50 0.01
CA LEU A 7 -3.21 9.98 -0.97
C LEU A 7 -3.86 8.82 -1.73
N GLN A 8 -3.08 7.79 -2.01
CA GLN A 8 -3.57 6.60 -2.72
C GLN A 8 -4.45 5.74 -1.82
N TRP A 9 -4.05 5.57 -0.55
CA TRP A 9 -4.73 4.68 0.38
C TRP A 9 -5.03 5.41 1.69
N GLU A 10 -6.15 6.12 1.73
CA GLU A 10 -6.54 6.94 2.89
C GLU A 10 -6.77 6.13 4.16
N ARG A 11 -7.14 4.87 4.02
CA ARG A 11 -7.44 4.00 5.17
C ARG A 11 -6.20 3.49 5.89
N ILE A 12 -5.04 3.71 5.31
CA ILE A 12 -3.78 3.28 5.90
C ILE A 12 -3.18 4.46 6.66
N SER A 13 -2.80 4.23 7.91
CA SER A 13 -2.21 5.27 8.74
C SER A 13 -0.77 5.54 8.32
N TYR A 14 -0.26 6.70 8.70
CA TYR A 14 1.14 7.03 8.45
C TYR A 14 2.09 6.06 9.17
N ASP A 15 1.71 5.60 10.37
CA ASP A 15 2.53 4.64 11.10
C ASP A 15 2.66 3.33 10.34
N GLU A 16 1.57 2.86 9.76
CA GLU A 16 1.58 1.65 8.97
C GLU A 16 2.42 1.82 7.71
N LEU A 17 2.30 2.97 7.06
CA LEU A 17 3.12 3.27 5.88
C LEU A 17 4.60 3.34 6.23
N GLU A 18 4.93 3.88 7.39
CA GLU A 18 6.30 3.95 7.86
C GLU A 18 6.88 2.55 8.08
N GLN A 19 6.08 1.65 8.63
CA GLN A 19 6.50 0.27 8.85
C GLN A 19 6.75 -0.49 7.55
N THR A 20 6.01 -0.15 6.51
CA THR A 20 6.13 -0.82 5.22
C THR A 20 7.16 -0.19 4.29
N ARG A 21 7.75 0.89 4.67
CA ARG A 21 8.74 1.69 3.95
C ARG A 21 9.47 0.98 2.83
N GLY A 22 8.94 1.07 1.62
CA GLY A 22 9.56 0.45 0.48
C GLY A 22 9.43 -1.07 0.41
N ASN A 23 8.74 -1.68 1.37
CA ASN A 23 8.51 -3.12 1.35
C ASN A 23 7.18 -3.40 0.64
N PHE A 24 7.31 -3.90 -0.57
CA PHE A 24 6.21 -4.20 -1.47
C PHE A 24 5.19 -5.16 -0.85
N GLU A 25 5.68 -6.26 -0.28
CA GLU A 25 4.81 -7.31 0.25
C GLU A 25 4.06 -6.85 1.50
N ASP A 26 4.73 -6.13 2.38
CA ASP A 26 4.10 -5.64 3.60
C ASP A 26 3.00 -4.65 3.27
N LEU A 27 3.23 -3.78 2.31
CA LEU A 27 2.22 -2.82 1.89
C LEU A 27 1.02 -3.53 1.28
N ALA A 28 1.26 -4.53 0.45
CA ALA A 28 0.18 -5.33 -0.14
C ALA A 28 -0.66 -6.04 0.93
N ASP A 29 0.00 -6.56 1.97
CA ASP A 29 -0.70 -7.22 3.07
C ASP A 29 -1.65 -6.25 3.78
N ILE A 30 -1.18 -5.04 4.05
CA ILE A 30 -1.99 -4.03 4.73
C ILE A 30 -3.18 -3.62 3.85
N ILE A 31 -2.94 -3.41 2.57
CA ILE A 31 -4.00 -3.06 1.63
C ILE A 31 -5.06 -4.14 1.58
N GLN A 32 -4.63 -5.39 1.54
CA GLN A 32 -5.54 -6.53 1.57
C GLN A 32 -6.48 -6.49 2.77
N GLN A 33 -5.92 -6.23 3.93
CA GLN A 33 -6.69 -6.21 5.17
C GLN A 33 -7.62 -5.01 5.27
N ARG A 34 -7.14 -3.84 4.89
CA ARG A 34 -7.92 -2.60 5.06
C ARG A 34 -9.02 -2.45 4.04
N TYR A 35 -8.79 -2.91 2.82
CA TYR A 35 -9.74 -2.74 1.73
C TYR A 35 -10.48 -4.02 1.36
N GLY A 36 -10.14 -5.12 1.99
CA GLY A 36 -10.78 -6.40 1.72
C GLY A 36 -10.54 -6.93 0.32
N LEU A 37 -9.36 -6.68 -0.22
CA LEU A 37 -8.99 -7.09 -1.57
C LEU A 37 -8.34 -8.47 -1.58
N ASP A 38 -8.39 -9.12 -2.73
CA ASP A 38 -7.60 -10.33 -2.97
C ASP A 38 -6.12 -9.96 -3.03
N ARG A 39 -5.27 -10.93 -2.72
CA ARG A 39 -3.82 -10.72 -2.78
C ARG A 39 -3.39 -10.19 -4.14
N GLU A 40 -3.92 -10.76 -5.18
CA GLU A 40 -3.59 -10.38 -6.55
C GLU A 40 -3.94 -8.92 -6.84
N ASP A 41 -5.12 -8.49 -6.40
CA ASP A 41 -5.55 -7.11 -6.58
C ASP A 41 -4.70 -6.14 -5.77
N ALA A 42 -4.39 -6.52 -4.52
CA ALA A 42 -3.54 -5.69 -3.67
C ALA A 42 -2.14 -5.55 -4.26
N MET A 43 -1.57 -6.64 -4.72
CA MET A 43 -0.25 -6.61 -5.37
C MET A 43 -0.25 -5.74 -6.62
N ALA A 44 -1.31 -5.83 -7.42
CA ALA A 44 -1.43 -5.02 -8.63
C ALA A 44 -1.46 -3.54 -8.31
N GLN A 45 -2.18 -3.15 -7.24
CA GLN A 45 -2.25 -1.76 -6.83
C GLN A 45 -0.89 -1.23 -6.35
N VAL A 46 -0.18 -2.02 -5.57
CA VAL A 46 1.14 -1.64 -5.07
C VAL A 46 2.12 -1.51 -6.22
N GLU A 47 2.08 -2.44 -7.14
CA GLU A 47 2.94 -2.43 -8.31
C GLU A 47 2.70 -1.18 -9.17
N ASP A 48 1.44 -0.85 -9.39
CA ASP A 48 1.07 0.34 -10.13
C ASP A 48 1.56 1.61 -9.43
N PHE A 49 1.42 1.66 -8.10
CA PHE A 49 1.88 2.80 -7.32
C PHE A 49 3.39 3.01 -7.45
N PHE A 50 4.17 1.95 -7.28
CA PHE A 50 5.62 2.05 -7.37
C PHE A 50 6.12 2.35 -8.77
N SER A 51 5.35 1.96 -9.77
CA SER A 51 5.68 2.25 -11.16
C SER A 51 5.51 3.74 -11.49
N ARG A 52 4.60 4.42 -10.77
CA ARG A 52 4.35 5.86 -10.97
C ARG A 52 5.25 6.75 -10.14
N TYR A 53 5.61 6.29 -8.97
CA TYR A 53 6.35 7.09 -8.01
C TYR A 53 7.64 6.41 -7.58
#